data_3774331ba88b6e866fb87cef37923325
#
_entry.id   3774331ba88b6e866fb87cef37923325
#
_cell.length_a   1.000
_cell.length_b   1.000
_cell.length_c   1.000
_cell.angle_alpha   90.00
_cell.angle_beta   90.00
_cell.angle_gamma   90.00
#
_symmetry.space_group_name_H-M   'P 1'
#
loop_
_entity.id
_entity.type
_entity.pdbx_description
1 polymer ?
#
loop_
_entity_poly.entity_id
_entity_poly.type
_entity_poly.pdbx_seq_one_letter_code
_entity_poly.pdbx_strand_id
1 'polypeptide(L)'
;MRSMTGYSKLNYEDENYVISMEIKSVNNKNLTTKVKLSYNLNLLENYIRAEIASFISRGSIDFRIEFEDKNENLKSLKYDEDLAKSCMQILNKMEEDFNEKFSNKLDFLVRNFGVISQKDLDTDEEKYKEIISLKLRELLQDFVKTKVEEGNRLRNFFKEQLNILKLKVEEVKKLKPQVVENYRERLLANVNSVKADIDFKEEDILKEILLFSDRVDITEEVSRLESHFKQLEYEFNADKDSQGKKIEFIFQEIFREFNTMGVKSNMYEISKLVVEGKNELEKMREQIMNIE
;
A
#
# COMPACT_ATOMS: atom_id res chain seq x y z
N MET A 1 -11.41 -0.89 8.42
CA MET A 1 -10.08 -0.41 7.99
C MET A 1 -9.34 -1.58 7.33
N ARG A 2 -8.90 -1.45 6.08
CA ARG A 2 -8.17 -2.47 5.31
C ARG A 2 -6.84 -1.89 4.86
N SER A 3 -5.79 -2.73 4.76
CA SER A 3 -4.53 -2.30 4.17
C SER A 3 -4.63 -2.27 2.64
N MET A 4 -4.00 -1.28 2.00
CA MET A 4 -3.84 -1.25 0.54
C MET A 4 -2.77 -2.23 0.06
N THR A 5 -1.85 -2.63 0.92
CA THR A 5 -0.81 -3.62 0.64
C THR A 5 -1.27 -5.00 1.08
N GLY A 6 -0.93 -6.00 0.31
CA GLY A 6 -1.24 -7.39 0.61
C GLY A 6 -0.44 -8.33 -0.28
N TYR A 7 -0.28 -9.56 0.19
CA TYR A 7 0.37 -10.65 -0.52
C TYR A 7 -0.32 -11.95 -0.17
N SER A 8 -0.60 -12.77 -1.17
CA SER A 8 -1.00 -14.15 -0.98
C SER A 8 -0.43 -15.03 -2.08
N LYS A 9 -0.15 -16.27 -1.74
CA LYS A 9 0.34 -17.30 -2.66
C LYS A 9 -0.40 -18.60 -2.40
N LEU A 10 -0.81 -19.27 -3.49
CA LEU A 10 -1.44 -20.58 -3.48
C LEU A 10 -0.64 -21.51 -4.39
N ASN A 11 -0.25 -22.65 -3.86
CA ASN A 11 0.29 -23.76 -4.64
C ASN A 11 -0.68 -24.93 -4.52
N TYR A 12 -1.06 -25.47 -5.66
CA TYR A 12 -1.94 -26.63 -5.76
C TYR A 12 -1.33 -27.65 -6.72
N GLU A 13 -1.34 -28.89 -6.34
CA GLU A 13 -0.89 -29.99 -7.16
C GLU A 13 -1.80 -31.20 -6.95
N ASP A 14 -2.27 -31.77 -8.04
CA ASP A 14 -3.01 -33.04 -8.08
C ASP A 14 -2.41 -33.99 -9.14
N GLU A 15 -3.15 -35.04 -9.48
CA GLU A 15 -2.74 -36.01 -10.49
C GLU A 15 -2.63 -35.41 -11.89
N ASN A 16 -3.44 -34.38 -12.20
CA ASN A 16 -3.58 -33.79 -13.52
C ASN A 16 -2.88 -32.44 -13.68
N TYR A 17 -2.85 -31.61 -12.61
CA TYR A 17 -2.44 -30.21 -12.70
C TYR A 17 -1.43 -29.81 -11.64
N VAL A 18 -0.54 -28.88 -12.02
CA VAL A 18 0.25 -28.09 -11.09
C VAL A 18 -0.11 -26.61 -11.29
N ILE A 19 -0.57 -25.95 -10.22
CA ILE A 19 -1.01 -24.55 -10.26
C ILE A 19 -0.26 -23.78 -9.18
N SER A 20 0.46 -22.74 -9.58
CA SER A 20 1.05 -21.77 -8.65
C SER A 20 0.48 -20.39 -8.96
N MET A 21 -0.22 -19.80 -8.00
CA MET A 21 -0.80 -18.47 -8.11
C MET A 21 -0.20 -17.55 -7.06
N GLU A 22 0.11 -16.34 -7.46
CA GLU A 22 0.64 -15.29 -6.59
C GLU A 22 -0.09 -13.98 -6.88
N ILE A 23 -0.52 -13.29 -5.81
CA ILE A 23 -1.14 -11.98 -5.89
C ILE A 23 -0.47 -11.03 -4.93
N LYS A 24 -0.12 -9.83 -5.42
CA LYS A 24 0.47 -8.76 -4.64
C LYS A 24 -0.25 -7.45 -4.94
N SER A 25 -0.51 -6.66 -3.91
CA SER A 25 -1.01 -5.29 -4.08
C SER A 25 -0.07 -4.26 -3.49
N VAL A 26 0.00 -3.11 -4.15
CA VAL A 26 0.65 -1.91 -3.66
C VAL A 26 -0.31 -0.73 -3.74
N ASN A 27 -0.06 0.29 -2.91
CA ASN A 27 -0.90 1.48 -2.87
C ASN A 27 -1.02 2.14 -4.25
N ASN A 28 -2.27 2.31 -4.71
CA ASN A 28 -2.62 3.12 -5.88
C ASN A 28 -4.04 3.66 -5.73
N LYS A 29 -4.29 4.89 -6.21
CA LYS A 29 -5.61 5.54 -6.16
C LYS A 29 -6.68 4.81 -6.98
N ASN A 30 -6.28 4.23 -8.11
CA ASN A 30 -7.16 3.50 -9.03
C ASN A 30 -6.78 2.02 -9.01
N LEU A 31 -7.76 1.16 -9.31
CA LEU A 31 -7.46 -0.24 -9.56
C LEU A 31 -6.71 -0.39 -10.88
N THR A 32 -5.49 -0.91 -10.81
CA THR A 32 -4.71 -1.31 -11.98
C THR A 32 -4.29 -2.75 -11.79
N THR A 33 -4.57 -3.62 -12.75
CA THR A 33 -4.28 -5.05 -12.64
C THR A 33 -3.28 -5.45 -13.72
N LYS A 34 -2.10 -5.88 -13.32
CA LYS A 34 -1.13 -6.55 -14.19
C LYS A 34 -1.31 -8.04 -14.01
N VAL A 35 -1.56 -8.74 -15.11
CA VAL A 35 -1.79 -10.19 -15.11
C VAL A 35 -0.70 -10.84 -15.94
N LYS A 36 -0.02 -11.84 -15.36
CA LYS A 36 0.97 -12.67 -16.05
C LYS A 36 0.46 -14.10 -16.00
N LEU A 37 0.24 -14.67 -17.18
CA LEU A 37 -0.34 -15.99 -17.35
C LEU A 37 0.63 -16.93 -18.06
N SER A 38 0.51 -18.23 -17.81
CA SER A 38 1.03 -19.25 -18.69
C SER A 38 0.32 -19.20 -20.04
N TYR A 39 1.01 -19.54 -21.13
CA TYR A 39 0.51 -19.43 -22.51
C TYR A 39 -0.87 -20.07 -22.70
N ASN A 40 -1.10 -21.20 -22.06
CA ASN A 40 -2.35 -21.99 -22.17
C ASN A 40 -3.57 -21.29 -21.56
N LEU A 41 -3.37 -20.21 -20.79
CA LEU A 41 -4.41 -19.48 -20.07
C LEU A 41 -4.71 -18.11 -20.66
N ASN A 42 -4.11 -17.73 -21.79
CA ASN A 42 -4.27 -16.41 -22.37
C ASN A 42 -5.74 -16.03 -22.65
N LEU A 43 -6.57 -17.02 -23.02
CA LEU A 43 -8.01 -16.83 -23.26
C LEU A 43 -8.77 -16.46 -21.97
N LEU A 44 -8.27 -16.85 -20.79
CA LEU A 44 -8.88 -16.59 -19.51
C LEU A 44 -8.48 -15.23 -18.88
N GLU A 45 -7.63 -14.43 -19.54
CA GLU A 45 -7.13 -13.17 -19.00
C GLU A 45 -8.26 -12.22 -18.57
N ASN A 46 -9.24 -12.01 -19.45
CA ASN A 46 -10.37 -11.13 -19.16
C ASN A 46 -11.23 -11.63 -18.01
N TYR A 47 -11.44 -12.94 -17.91
CA TYR A 47 -12.15 -13.57 -16.81
C TYR A 47 -11.40 -13.35 -15.48
N ILE A 48 -10.10 -13.61 -15.44
CA ILE A 48 -9.25 -13.43 -14.25
C ILE A 48 -9.26 -11.97 -13.78
N ARG A 49 -9.15 -11.01 -14.73
CA ARG A 49 -9.23 -9.57 -14.42
C ARG A 49 -10.57 -9.19 -13.80
N ALA A 50 -11.67 -9.68 -14.35
CA ALA A 50 -13.01 -9.43 -13.84
C ALA A 50 -13.21 -10.02 -12.44
N GLU A 51 -12.72 -11.24 -12.21
CA GLU A 51 -12.81 -11.89 -10.90
C GLU A 51 -11.99 -11.14 -9.84
N ILE A 52 -10.75 -10.71 -10.15
CA ILE A 52 -9.95 -9.87 -9.26
C ILE A 52 -10.66 -8.54 -8.94
N ALA A 53 -11.25 -7.88 -9.94
CA ALA A 53 -11.96 -6.62 -9.76
C ALA A 53 -13.23 -6.76 -8.91
N SER A 54 -13.83 -7.96 -8.82
CA SER A 54 -14.99 -8.22 -7.95
C SER A 54 -14.64 -8.26 -6.46
N PHE A 55 -13.38 -8.57 -6.11
CA PHE A 55 -12.89 -8.64 -4.72
C PHE A 55 -12.15 -7.37 -4.29
N ILE A 56 -11.56 -6.62 -5.22
CA ILE A 56 -10.65 -5.51 -4.93
C ILE A 56 -11.08 -4.29 -5.72
N SER A 57 -11.38 -3.19 -5.01
CA SER A 57 -11.86 -1.94 -5.60
C SER A 57 -10.74 -0.95 -5.95
N ARG A 58 -9.55 -1.04 -5.30
CA ARG A 58 -8.44 -0.09 -5.41
C ARG A 58 -7.09 -0.77 -5.26
N GLY A 59 -6.03 -0.11 -5.76
CA GLY A 59 -4.67 -0.58 -5.65
C GLY A 59 -4.07 -1.02 -6.98
N SER A 60 -2.75 -1.15 -7.04
CA SER A 60 -2.06 -1.77 -8.17
C SER A 60 -1.81 -3.23 -7.84
N ILE A 61 -2.49 -4.11 -8.56
CA ILE A 61 -2.43 -5.56 -8.39
C ILE A 61 -1.46 -6.15 -9.41
N ASP A 62 -0.51 -6.93 -8.93
CA ASP A 62 0.35 -7.81 -9.75
C ASP A 62 -0.08 -9.26 -9.45
N PHE A 63 -0.68 -9.90 -10.44
CA PHE A 63 -1.14 -11.28 -10.37
C PHE A 63 -0.35 -12.12 -11.34
N ARG A 64 0.14 -13.25 -10.86
CA ARG A 64 0.88 -14.24 -11.64
C ARG A 64 0.29 -15.62 -11.42
N ILE A 65 0.12 -16.35 -12.52
CA ILE A 65 -0.24 -17.76 -12.49
C ILE A 65 0.71 -18.55 -13.37
N GLU A 66 1.23 -19.62 -12.81
CA GLU A 66 1.94 -20.68 -13.50
C GLU A 66 1.04 -21.93 -13.47
N PHE A 67 0.77 -22.48 -14.64
CA PHE A 67 -0.13 -23.61 -14.82
C PHE A 67 0.54 -24.67 -15.70
N GLU A 68 0.55 -25.89 -15.22
CA GLU A 68 1.05 -27.04 -15.95
C GLU A 68 -0.02 -28.15 -15.92
N ASP A 69 -0.43 -28.63 -17.09
CA ASP A 69 -1.23 -29.84 -17.25
C ASP A 69 -0.29 -31.03 -17.44
N LYS A 70 -0.26 -31.95 -16.47
CA LYS A 70 0.61 -33.13 -16.49
C LYS A 70 0.27 -34.08 -17.65
N ASN A 71 -0.95 -34.02 -18.15
CA ASN A 71 -1.41 -34.85 -19.28
C ASN A 71 -1.00 -34.24 -20.64
N GLU A 72 -0.66 -32.92 -20.69
CA GLU A 72 -0.14 -32.28 -21.90
C GLU A 72 1.28 -32.78 -22.30
N ASN A 73 2.00 -33.42 -21.41
CA ASN A 73 3.32 -33.98 -21.71
C ASN A 73 3.30 -35.12 -22.75
N LEU A 74 2.12 -35.60 -23.11
CA LEU A 74 1.88 -36.39 -24.34
C LEU A 74 1.69 -35.45 -25.54
N LYS A 75 2.65 -34.53 -25.77
CA LYS A 75 2.64 -33.61 -26.93
C LYS A 75 2.55 -34.45 -28.18
N SER A 76 1.35 -34.61 -28.70
CA SER A 76 1.14 -35.19 -29.99
C SER A 76 1.67 -34.23 -31.05
N LEU A 77 2.84 -34.54 -31.59
CA LEU A 77 3.31 -33.88 -32.80
C LEU A 77 2.29 -34.16 -33.89
N LYS A 78 1.82 -33.14 -34.58
CA LYS A 78 0.98 -33.29 -35.77
C LYS A 78 1.89 -33.33 -36.95
N TYR A 79 1.78 -34.44 -37.71
CA TYR A 79 2.38 -34.56 -39.02
C TYR A 79 1.36 -34.17 -40.08
N ASP A 80 1.68 -33.11 -40.85
CA ASP A 80 0.86 -32.67 -41.98
C ASP A 80 1.28 -33.45 -43.22
N GLU A 81 0.60 -34.57 -43.43
CA GLU A 81 0.89 -35.51 -44.52
C GLU A 81 0.64 -34.90 -45.91
N ASP A 82 -0.41 -34.08 -46.04
CA ASP A 82 -0.78 -33.48 -47.31
C ASP A 82 0.22 -32.39 -47.73
N LEU A 83 0.64 -31.56 -46.76
CA LEU A 83 1.69 -30.58 -46.97
C LEU A 83 3.01 -31.24 -47.30
N ALA A 84 3.39 -32.31 -46.58
CA ALA A 84 4.62 -33.03 -46.82
C ALA A 84 4.65 -33.67 -48.22
N LYS A 85 3.55 -34.31 -48.66
CA LYS A 85 3.41 -34.88 -50.00
C LYS A 85 3.51 -33.82 -51.08
N SER A 86 2.82 -32.69 -50.90
CA SER A 86 2.83 -31.59 -51.86
C SER A 86 4.24 -30.98 -52.01
N CYS A 87 4.92 -30.76 -50.91
CA CYS A 87 6.30 -30.25 -50.91
C CYS A 87 7.27 -31.25 -51.56
N MET A 88 7.12 -32.55 -51.30
CA MET A 88 7.96 -33.60 -51.93
C MET A 88 7.74 -33.66 -53.44
N GLN A 89 6.52 -33.54 -53.93
CA GLN A 89 6.22 -33.49 -55.35
C GLN A 89 6.91 -32.30 -56.05
N ILE A 90 6.86 -31.10 -55.40
CA ILE A 90 7.53 -29.91 -55.93
C ILE A 90 9.05 -30.10 -55.97
N LEU A 91 9.65 -30.63 -54.88
CA LEU A 91 11.09 -30.86 -54.83
C LEU A 91 11.55 -31.89 -55.87
N ASN A 92 10.77 -32.95 -56.11
CA ASN A 92 11.07 -33.94 -57.15
C ASN A 92 11.01 -33.31 -58.57
N LYS A 93 10.01 -32.48 -58.82
CA LYS A 93 9.88 -31.74 -60.09
C LYS A 93 11.06 -30.78 -60.31
N MET A 94 11.49 -30.08 -59.26
CA MET A 94 12.66 -29.19 -59.33
C MET A 94 13.94 -29.97 -59.67
N GLU A 95 14.14 -31.18 -59.09
CA GLU A 95 15.26 -32.03 -59.46
C GLU A 95 15.30 -32.45 -60.95
N GLU A 96 14.10 -32.70 -61.49
CA GLU A 96 13.95 -33.01 -62.95
C GLU A 96 14.23 -31.80 -63.80
N ASP A 97 13.66 -30.65 -63.45
CA ASP A 97 13.77 -29.39 -64.24
C ASP A 97 15.19 -28.83 -64.23
N PHE A 98 15.94 -28.94 -63.11
CA PHE A 98 17.30 -28.39 -62.94
C PHE A 98 18.40 -29.43 -63.09
N ASN A 99 18.06 -30.71 -63.22
CA ASN A 99 19.00 -31.85 -63.30
C ASN A 99 20.00 -31.88 -62.11
N GLU A 100 19.55 -31.41 -60.96
CA GLU A 100 20.30 -31.43 -59.68
C GLU A 100 19.55 -32.25 -58.63
N LYS A 101 20.28 -33.04 -57.83
CA LYS A 101 19.68 -33.80 -56.73
C LYS A 101 19.71 -33.02 -55.42
N PHE A 102 18.55 -32.91 -54.79
CA PHE A 102 18.40 -32.32 -53.47
C PHE A 102 18.89 -33.32 -52.39
N SER A 103 20.02 -33.03 -51.75
CA SER A 103 20.49 -33.82 -50.63
C SER A 103 19.65 -33.48 -49.37
N ASN A 104 19.04 -34.48 -48.74
CA ASN A 104 18.35 -34.34 -47.47
C ASN A 104 16.96 -33.64 -47.49
N LYS A 105 16.10 -34.06 -48.45
CA LYS A 105 14.75 -33.53 -48.61
C LYS A 105 13.93 -33.51 -47.32
N LEU A 106 14.02 -34.57 -46.49
CA LEU A 106 13.25 -34.66 -45.25
C LEU A 106 13.68 -33.64 -44.23
N ASP A 107 14.97 -33.39 -44.06
CA ASP A 107 15.46 -32.33 -43.17
C ASP A 107 15.02 -30.94 -43.62
N PHE A 108 15.05 -30.70 -44.93
CA PHE A 108 14.58 -29.45 -45.53
C PHE A 108 13.08 -29.22 -45.30
N LEU A 109 12.24 -30.27 -45.42
CA LEU A 109 10.80 -30.16 -45.14
C LEU A 109 10.51 -29.83 -43.68
N VAL A 110 11.17 -30.53 -42.77
CA VAL A 110 10.95 -30.35 -41.33
C VAL A 110 11.36 -28.93 -40.88
N ARG A 111 12.52 -28.46 -41.38
CA ARG A 111 13.05 -27.16 -40.94
C ARG A 111 12.37 -25.96 -41.59
N ASN A 112 11.98 -26.06 -42.86
CA ASN A 112 11.53 -24.87 -43.60
C ASN A 112 10.01 -24.80 -43.81
N PHE A 113 9.29 -25.92 -43.75
CA PHE A 113 7.85 -25.92 -44.06
C PHE A 113 6.97 -26.32 -42.88
N GLY A 114 7.55 -26.65 -41.74
CA GLY A 114 6.77 -26.93 -40.52
C GLY A 114 5.84 -28.14 -40.68
N VAL A 115 6.21 -29.13 -41.52
CA VAL A 115 5.43 -30.37 -41.74
C VAL A 115 5.23 -31.20 -40.47
N ILE A 116 6.05 -30.94 -39.46
CA ILE A 116 5.87 -31.42 -38.10
C ILE A 116 5.63 -30.16 -37.23
N SER A 117 4.42 -29.98 -36.80
CA SER A 117 4.01 -28.90 -35.87
C SER A 117 3.59 -29.51 -34.53
N GLN A 118 3.68 -28.71 -33.48
CA GLN A 118 2.93 -29.03 -32.27
C GLN A 118 1.45 -28.93 -32.63
N LYS A 119 0.66 -29.95 -32.28
CA LYS A 119 -0.79 -29.86 -32.40
C LYS A 119 -1.23 -28.67 -31.61
N ASP A 120 -1.98 -27.72 -32.21
CA ASP A 120 -2.68 -26.72 -31.45
C ASP A 120 -3.49 -27.47 -30.41
N LEU A 121 -3.16 -27.24 -29.16
CA LEU A 121 -3.87 -27.82 -28.04
C LEU A 121 -5.30 -27.33 -28.18
N ASP A 122 -6.25 -28.23 -28.41
CA ASP A 122 -7.64 -27.99 -28.07
C ASP A 122 -7.62 -27.71 -26.54
N THR A 123 -7.28 -26.47 -26.17
CA THR A 123 -7.34 -26.03 -24.78
C THR A 123 -8.79 -26.20 -24.37
N ASP A 124 -9.03 -27.15 -23.48
CA ASP A 124 -10.34 -27.39 -22.92
C ASP A 124 -10.63 -26.20 -21.97
N GLU A 125 -10.96 -25.04 -22.62
CA GLU A 125 -11.09 -23.74 -21.97
C GLU A 125 -12.07 -23.80 -20.80
N GLU A 126 -13.16 -24.54 -20.96
CA GLU A 126 -14.15 -24.68 -19.89
C GLU A 126 -13.59 -25.46 -18.70
N LYS A 127 -12.82 -26.50 -18.93
CA LYS A 127 -12.21 -27.31 -17.88
C LYS A 127 -11.13 -26.53 -17.11
N TYR A 128 -10.26 -25.77 -17.82
CA TYR A 128 -9.27 -24.92 -17.17
C TYR A 128 -9.91 -23.78 -16.41
N LYS A 129 -10.97 -23.18 -16.96
CA LYS A 129 -11.74 -22.13 -16.31
C LYS A 129 -12.35 -22.58 -14.99
N GLU A 130 -12.90 -23.80 -14.94
CA GLU A 130 -13.53 -24.32 -13.72
C GLU A 130 -12.51 -24.44 -12.58
N ILE A 131 -11.37 -25.14 -12.80
CA ILE A 131 -10.35 -25.35 -11.76
C ILE A 131 -9.66 -24.05 -11.36
N ILE A 132 -9.36 -23.18 -12.35
CA ILE A 132 -8.72 -21.89 -12.09
C ILE A 132 -9.64 -20.97 -11.32
N SER A 133 -10.95 -20.93 -11.66
CA SER A 133 -11.93 -20.13 -10.94
C SER A 133 -12.03 -20.51 -9.47
N LEU A 134 -12.04 -21.82 -9.17
CA LEU A 134 -12.07 -22.32 -7.79
C LEU A 134 -10.84 -21.87 -7.01
N LYS A 135 -9.65 -22.07 -7.58
CA LYS A 135 -8.37 -21.76 -6.92
C LYS A 135 -8.10 -20.27 -6.84
N LEU A 136 -8.52 -19.50 -7.83
CA LEU A 136 -8.45 -18.06 -7.82
C LEU A 136 -9.32 -17.46 -6.69
N ARG A 137 -10.53 -17.95 -6.50
CA ARG A 137 -11.39 -17.50 -5.39
C ARG A 137 -10.81 -17.84 -4.03
N GLU A 138 -10.24 -19.02 -3.86
CA GLU A 138 -9.53 -19.41 -2.64
C GLU A 138 -8.38 -18.43 -2.34
N LEU A 139 -7.53 -18.16 -3.32
CA LEU A 139 -6.44 -17.18 -3.22
C LEU A 139 -6.95 -15.77 -2.87
N LEU A 140 -8.00 -15.30 -3.55
CA LEU A 140 -8.56 -13.96 -3.33
C LEU A 140 -9.18 -13.82 -1.94
N GLN A 141 -9.83 -14.86 -1.42
CA GLN A 141 -10.35 -14.87 -0.05
C GLN A 141 -9.23 -14.76 0.99
N ASP A 142 -8.15 -15.52 0.83
CA ASP A 142 -7.00 -15.44 1.71
C ASP A 142 -6.27 -14.10 1.59
N PHE A 143 -6.18 -13.56 0.39
CA PHE A 143 -5.65 -12.22 0.15
C PHE A 143 -6.45 -11.13 0.88
N VAL A 144 -7.78 -11.18 0.82
CA VAL A 144 -8.65 -10.24 1.55
C VAL A 144 -8.49 -10.40 3.06
N LYS A 145 -8.38 -11.63 3.58
CA LYS A 145 -8.11 -11.87 5.01
C LYS A 145 -6.80 -11.22 5.43
N THR A 146 -5.71 -11.40 4.67
CA THR A 146 -4.41 -10.79 4.96
C THR A 146 -4.51 -9.26 5.01
N LYS A 147 -5.25 -8.63 4.08
CA LYS A 147 -5.50 -7.18 4.07
C LYS A 147 -6.26 -6.70 5.31
N VAL A 148 -7.23 -7.48 5.78
CA VAL A 148 -8.01 -7.17 6.99
C VAL A 148 -7.15 -7.31 8.25
N GLU A 149 -6.34 -8.36 8.35
CA GLU A 149 -5.43 -8.57 9.49
C GLU A 149 -4.41 -7.44 9.59
N GLU A 150 -3.81 -7.05 8.48
CA GLU A 150 -2.87 -5.94 8.43
C GLU A 150 -3.55 -4.61 8.78
N GLY A 151 -4.77 -4.38 8.27
CA GLY A 151 -5.58 -3.22 8.64
C GLY A 151 -5.89 -3.16 10.15
N ASN A 152 -6.11 -4.30 10.80
CA ASN A 152 -6.31 -4.36 12.25
C ASN A 152 -5.01 -4.09 13.04
N ARG A 153 -3.86 -4.55 12.57
CA ARG A 153 -2.54 -4.22 13.15
C ARG A 153 -2.28 -2.72 13.08
N LEU A 154 -2.53 -2.10 11.92
CA LEU A 154 -2.41 -0.65 11.75
C LEU A 154 -3.38 0.12 12.65
N ARG A 155 -4.62 -0.35 12.80
CA ARG A 155 -5.59 0.25 13.75
C ARG A 155 -5.07 0.26 15.18
N ASN A 156 -4.49 -0.84 15.65
CA ASN A 156 -3.91 -0.94 16.98
C ASN A 156 -2.71 -0.01 17.13
N PHE A 157 -1.82 0.01 16.15
CA PHE A 157 -0.71 0.97 16.10
C PHE A 157 -1.18 2.43 16.24
N PHE A 158 -2.21 2.84 15.48
CA PHE A 158 -2.75 4.20 15.57
C PHE A 158 -3.33 4.52 16.95
N LYS A 159 -4.03 3.57 17.57
CA LYS A 159 -4.56 3.75 18.94
C LYS A 159 -3.45 3.93 19.97
N GLU A 160 -2.38 3.14 19.86
CA GLU A 160 -1.22 3.26 20.73
C GLU A 160 -0.53 4.62 20.55
N GLN A 161 -0.26 5.04 19.32
CA GLN A 161 0.33 6.34 19.04
C GLN A 161 -0.54 7.51 19.50
N LEU A 162 -1.84 7.41 19.30
CA LEU A 162 -2.79 8.43 19.81
C LEU A 162 -2.76 8.54 21.33
N ASN A 163 -2.64 7.42 22.05
CA ASN A 163 -2.50 7.44 23.51
C ASN A 163 -1.19 8.13 23.95
N ILE A 164 -0.08 7.88 23.23
CA ILE A 164 1.18 8.59 23.48
C ILE A 164 1.03 10.09 23.29
N LEU A 165 0.37 10.53 22.21
CA LEU A 165 0.10 11.95 21.97
C LEU A 165 -0.76 12.58 23.08
N LYS A 166 -1.78 11.88 23.55
CA LYS A 166 -2.62 12.34 24.68
C LYS A 166 -1.81 12.51 25.95
N LEU A 167 -0.95 11.56 26.28
CA LEU A 167 -0.09 11.65 27.47
C LEU A 167 0.84 12.87 27.38
N LYS A 168 1.44 13.13 26.21
CA LYS A 168 2.29 14.32 26.02
C LYS A 168 1.50 15.63 26.20
N VAL A 169 0.27 15.71 25.72
CA VAL A 169 -0.59 16.88 25.92
C VAL A 169 -0.95 17.04 27.40
N GLU A 170 -1.20 15.96 28.13
CA GLU A 170 -1.43 16.02 29.57
C GLU A 170 -0.19 16.51 30.35
N GLU A 171 1.02 16.12 29.92
CA GLU A 171 2.26 16.66 30.50
C GLU A 171 2.41 18.16 30.21
N VAL A 172 2.10 18.60 29.00
CA VAL A 172 2.09 20.03 28.66
C VAL A 172 1.14 20.81 29.56
N LYS A 173 -0.08 20.30 29.83
CA LYS A 173 -1.04 20.93 30.74
C LYS A 173 -0.48 21.11 32.14
N LYS A 174 0.28 20.13 32.64
CA LYS A 174 0.91 20.21 33.99
C LYS A 174 2.02 21.24 34.04
N LEU A 175 2.75 21.43 32.93
CA LEU A 175 3.85 22.40 32.84
C LEU A 175 3.39 23.82 32.56
N LYS A 176 2.20 24.02 31.98
CA LYS A 176 1.65 25.33 31.59
C LYS A 176 1.71 26.39 32.72
N PRO A 177 1.29 26.11 33.98
CA PRO A 177 1.36 27.08 35.05
C PRO A 177 2.77 27.57 35.36
N GLN A 178 3.77 26.71 35.16
CA GLN A 178 5.18 27.02 35.43
C GLN A 178 5.77 28.02 34.43
N VAL A 179 5.20 28.12 33.23
CA VAL A 179 5.68 29.08 32.18
C VAL A 179 5.60 30.50 32.68
N VAL A 180 4.46 30.89 33.25
CA VAL A 180 4.22 32.26 33.76
C VAL A 180 5.03 32.49 35.03
N GLU A 181 5.13 31.51 35.93
CA GLU A 181 5.90 31.64 37.18
C GLU A 181 7.40 31.79 36.90
N ASN A 182 7.97 30.96 36.03
CA ASN A 182 9.37 31.09 35.60
C ASN A 182 9.66 32.47 34.98
N TYR A 183 8.73 33.00 34.19
CA TYR A 183 8.88 34.34 33.62
C TYR A 183 8.84 35.44 34.73
N ARG A 184 7.90 35.31 35.67
CA ARG A 184 7.77 36.23 36.80
C ARG A 184 9.06 36.27 37.63
N GLU A 185 9.60 35.11 38.00
CA GLU A 185 10.84 35.03 38.76
C GLU A 185 12.03 35.69 38.02
N ARG A 186 12.17 35.43 36.73
CA ARG A 186 13.20 36.03 35.88
C ARG A 186 13.03 37.55 35.76
N LEU A 187 11.79 38.02 35.56
CA LEU A 187 11.50 39.46 35.49
C LEU A 187 11.86 40.13 36.79
N LEU A 188 11.45 39.59 37.92
CA LEU A 188 11.77 40.14 39.25
C LEU A 188 13.29 40.13 39.50
N ALA A 189 14.02 39.09 39.13
CA ALA A 189 15.47 39.04 39.25
C ALA A 189 16.14 40.13 38.41
N ASN A 190 15.68 40.34 37.17
CA ASN A 190 16.19 41.39 36.28
C ASN A 190 15.90 42.79 36.84
N VAL A 191 14.66 43.04 37.30
CA VAL A 191 14.27 44.32 37.92
C VAL A 191 15.12 44.62 39.15
N ASN A 192 15.36 43.63 40.01
CA ASN A 192 16.20 43.78 41.20
C ASN A 192 17.67 44.06 40.86
N SER A 193 18.20 43.53 39.75
CA SER A 193 19.57 43.80 39.31
C SER A 193 19.79 45.23 38.82
N VAL A 194 18.72 45.91 38.34
CA VAL A 194 18.76 47.25 37.74
C VAL A 194 18.20 48.31 38.68
N LYS A 195 17.60 47.89 39.82
CA LYS A 195 16.88 48.77 40.76
C LYS A 195 17.72 49.91 41.36
N ALA A 196 19.05 49.86 41.22
CA ALA A 196 19.91 50.99 41.67
C ALA A 196 19.76 52.24 40.80
N ASP A 197 19.31 52.12 39.55
CA ASP A 197 19.29 53.18 38.56
C ASP A 197 17.88 53.63 38.13
N ILE A 198 16.83 52.81 38.40
CA ILE A 198 15.45 53.03 37.90
C ILE A 198 14.43 52.64 38.97
N ASP A 199 13.48 53.51 39.26
CA ASP A 199 12.36 53.23 40.15
C ASP A 199 11.19 52.58 39.38
N PHE A 200 11.08 51.25 39.48
CA PHE A 200 9.98 50.48 38.86
C PHE A 200 8.76 50.44 39.76
N LYS A 201 7.60 50.78 39.21
CA LYS A 201 6.32 50.63 39.93
C LYS A 201 5.87 49.16 39.86
N GLU A 202 5.35 48.63 40.96
CA GLU A 202 4.82 47.29 41.07
C GLU A 202 3.72 47.02 40.03
N GLU A 203 2.89 48.03 39.73
CA GLU A 203 1.83 47.99 38.73
C GLU A 203 2.38 47.68 37.30
N ASP A 204 3.54 48.26 36.95
CA ASP A 204 4.15 48.03 35.63
C ASP A 204 4.69 46.58 35.48
N ILE A 205 5.21 46.05 36.59
CA ILE A 205 5.66 44.62 36.63
C ILE A 205 4.47 43.68 36.49
N LEU A 206 3.38 43.92 37.21
CA LEU A 206 2.17 43.10 37.11
C LEU A 206 1.55 43.16 35.71
N LYS A 207 1.51 44.35 35.09
CA LYS A 207 1.03 44.54 33.73
C LYS A 207 1.84 43.75 32.71
N GLU A 208 3.19 43.72 32.80
CA GLU A 208 4.02 42.97 31.90
C GLU A 208 3.82 41.44 32.08
N ILE A 209 3.62 40.97 33.34
CA ILE A 209 3.33 39.57 33.61
C ILE A 209 1.98 39.16 32.98
N LEU A 210 0.94 40.03 33.08
CA LEU A 210 -0.36 39.75 32.44
C LEU A 210 -0.24 39.71 30.91
N LEU A 211 0.44 40.66 30.28
CA LEU A 211 0.68 40.67 28.84
C LEU A 211 1.48 39.46 28.37
N PHE A 212 2.45 39.03 29.19
CA PHE A 212 3.20 37.80 28.88
C PHE A 212 2.30 36.55 29.00
N SER A 213 1.47 36.47 30.05
CA SER A 213 0.54 35.34 30.25
C SER A 213 -0.41 35.15 29.07
N ASP A 214 -0.93 36.23 28.51
CA ASP A 214 -1.80 36.20 27.31
C ASP A 214 -1.04 35.71 26.08
N ARG A 215 0.22 36.12 25.90
CA ARG A 215 1.06 35.72 24.75
C ARG A 215 1.44 34.26 24.78
N VAL A 216 1.63 33.67 25.97
CA VAL A 216 2.03 32.27 26.16
C VAL A 216 0.86 31.33 26.42
N ASP A 217 -0.37 31.83 26.38
CA ASP A 217 -1.54 31.00 26.63
C ASP A 217 -1.75 30.00 25.46
N ILE A 218 -1.68 28.72 25.81
CA ILE A 218 -1.85 27.59 24.92
C ILE A 218 -3.14 26.80 25.20
N THR A 219 -4.09 27.40 25.89
CA THR A 219 -5.37 26.76 26.30
C THR A 219 -6.18 26.34 25.07
N GLU A 220 -6.22 27.24 24.09
CA GLU A 220 -6.96 27.00 22.84
C GLU A 220 -6.36 25.86 22.05
N GLU A 221 -5.03 25.80 21.89
CA GLU A 221 -4.31 24.77 21.19
C GLU A 221 -4.53 23.39 21.85
N VAL A 222 -4.47 23.33 23.16
CA VAL A 222 -4.76 22.12 23.94
C VAL A 222 -6.19 21.66 23.72
N SER A 223 -7.17 22.55 23.80
CA SER A 223 -8.59 22.20 23.58
C SER A 223 -8.85 21.71 22.16
N ARG A 224 -8.22 22.33 21.16
CA ARG A 224 -8.29 21.88 19.75
C ARG A 224 -7.65 20.53 19.55
N LEU A 225 -6.47 20.27 20.12
CA LEU A 225 -5.82 18.95 20.09
C LEU A 225 -6.74 17.87 20.67
N GLU A 226 -7.36 18.10 21.82
CA GLU A 226 -8.31 17.14 22.40
C GLU A 226 -9.51 16.87 21.50
N SER A 227 -10.03 17.90 20.84
CA SER A 227 -11.11 17.74 19.87
C SER A 227 -10.67 16.89 18.67
N HIS A 228 -9.48 17.15 18.12
CA HIS A 228 -8.93 16.38 17.02
C HIS A 228 -8.61 14.93 17.41
N PHE A 229 -8.14 14.69 18.63
CA PHE A 229 -7.94 13.33 19.15
C PHE A 229 -9.25 12.54 19.23
N LYS A 230 -10.33 13.15 19.68
CA LYS A 230 -11.67 12.53 19.67
C LYS A 230 -12.14 12.20 18.25
N GLN A 231 -11.87 13.08 17.28
CA GLN A 231 -12.19 12.84 15.88
C GLN A 231 -11.38 11.66 15.33
N LEU A 232 -10.08 11.55 15.63
CA LEU A 232 -9.25 10.42 15.25
C LEU A 232 -9.76 9.10 15.85
N GLU A 233 -10.13 9.09 17.13
CA GLU A 233 -10.72 7.89 17.77
C GLU A 233 -11.98 7.42 17.06
N TYR A 234 -12.83 8.36 16.69
CA TYR A 234 -14.03 8.05 15.92
C TYR A 234 -13.68 7.44 14.56
N GLU A 235 -12.76 8.07 13.81
CA GLU A 235 -12.37 7.58 12.48
C GLU A 235 -11.66 6.21 12.57
N PHE A 236 -10.80 5.95 13.56
CA PHE A 236 -10.15 4.65 13.73
C PHE A 236 -11.12 3.51 14.07
N ASN A 237 -12.25 3.81 14.66
CA ASN A 237 -13.27 2.83 15.02
C ASN A 237 -14.38 2.70 13.95
N ALA A 238 -14.53 3.68 13.06
CA ALA A 238 -15.49 3.61 11.98
C ALA A 238 -15.00 2.60 10.93
N ASP A 239 -15.93 1.82 10.37
CA ASP A 239 -15.64 0.87 9.29
C ASP A 239 -16.23 1.43 7.99
N LYS A 240 -15.53 2.42 7.41
CA LYS A 240 -15.94 3.11 6.19
C LYS A 240 -14.82 3.07 5.17
N ASP A 241 -15.18 2.93 3.92
CA ASP A 241 -14.24 3.06 2.81
C ASP A 241 -13.78 4.53 2.66
N SER A 242 -12.50 4.73 2.33
CA SER A 242 -11.93 6.07 2.06
C SER A 242 -11.71 6.99 3.27
N GLN A 243 -11.31 6.43 4.43
CA GLN A 243 -11.00 7.22 5.64
C GLN A 243 -9.65 7.94 5.60
N GLY A 244 -8.68 7.44 4.80
CA GLY A 244 -7.31 7.93 4.80
C GLY A 244 -7.17 9.44 4.60
N LYS A 245 -7.91 10.05 3.65
CA LYS A 245 -7.85 11.49 3.40
C LYS A 245 -8.38 12.32 4.57
N LYS A 246 -9.42 11.85 5.25
CA LYS A 246 -10.00 12.56 6.39
C LYS A 246 -9.06 12.52 7.59
N ILE A 247 -8.47 11.36 7.84
CA ILE A 247 -7.46 11.19 8.90
C ILE A 247 -6.22 12.04 8.58
N GLU A 248 -5.76 12.06 7.33
CA GLU A 248 -4.64 12.93 6.92
C GLU A 248 -4.92 14.39 7.17
N PHE A 249 -6.13 14.88 6.88
CA PHE A 249 -6.54 16.24 7.21
C PHE A 249 -6.48 16.50 8.72
N ILE A 250 -7.00 15.59 9.56
CA ILE A 250 -6.95 15.74 11.01
C ILE A 250 -5.48 15.76 11.51
N PHE A 251 -4.60 14.95 10.92
CA PHE A 251 -3.16 14.99 11.23
C PHE A 251 -2.53 16.34 10.92
N GLN A 252 -2.92 17.00 9.81
CA GLN A 252 -2.44 18.33 9.47
C GLN A 252 -2.90 19.38 10.50
N GLU A 253 -4.15 19.30 10.98
CA GLU A 253 -4.64 20.20 12.02
C GLU A 253 -3.91 19.97 13.36
N ILE A 254 -3.72 18.72 13.77
CA ILE A 254 -2.93 18.39 14.97
C ILE A 254 -1.50 18.94 14.86
N PHE A 255 -0.86 18.78 13.71
CA PHE A 255 0.48 19.31 13.45
C PHE A 255 0.52 20.84 13.57
N ARG A 256 -0.52 21.51 13.08
CA ARG A 256 -0.68 22.97 13.19
C ARG A 256 -0.79 23.40 14.64
N GLU A 257 -1.63 22.74 15.44
CA GLU A 257 -1.78 23.06 16.86
C GLU A 257 -0.48 22.83 17.66
N PHE A 258 0.25 21.75 17.37
CA PHE A 258 1.59 21.54 17.94
C PHE A 258 2.58 22.64 17.55
N ASN A 259 2.57 23.12 16.30
CA ASN A 259 3.44 24.22 15.88
C ASN A 259 3.13 25.51 16.66
N THR A 260 1.86 25.88 16.75
CA THR A 260 1.43 27.07 17.48
C THR A 260 1.80 26.99 18.96
N MET A 261 1.57 25.82 19.58
CA MET A 261 1.95 25.56 20.96
C MET A 261 3.47 25.68 21.17
N GLY A 262 4.27 25.14 20.26
CA GLY A 262 5.73 25.22 20.34
C GLY A 262 6.27 26.66 20.26
N VAL A 263 5.62 27.51 19.45
CA VAL A 263 5.99 28.92 19.33
C VAL A 263 5.56 29.72 20.56
N LYS A 264 4.38 29.46 21.10
CA LYS A 264 3.82 30.20 22.25
C LYS A 264 4.48 29.83 23.59
N SER A 265 4.86 28.55 23.78
CA SER A 265 5.18 28.00 25.10
C SER A 265 6.38 28.66 25.82
N ASN A 266 7.35 29.18 25.06
CA ASN A 266 8.60 29.78 25.57
C ASN A 266 9.29 29.01 26.73
N MET A 267 9.09 27.67 26.78
CA MET A 267 9.65 26.79 27.79
C MET A 267 10.25 25.55 27.09
N TYR A 268 11.48 25.21 27.45
CA TYR A 268 12.23 24.11 26.80
C TYR A 268 11.52 22.75 26.92
N GLU A 269 10.99 22.43 28.10
CA GLU A 269 10.31 21.16 28.39
C GLU A 269 9.06 21.00 27.51
N ILE A 270 8.27 22.05 27.33
CA ILE A 270 7.10 22.02 26.46
C ILE A 270 7.53 21.92 25.00
N SER A 271 8.57 22.67 24.58
CA SER A 271 9.10 22.61 23.23
C SER A 271 9.60 21.19 22.89
N LYS A 272 10.23 20.51 23.85
CA LYS A 272 10.66 19.11 23.72
C LYS A 272 9.47 18.16 23.50
N LEU A 273 8.42 18.28 24.34
CA LEU A 273 7.19 17.47 24.20
C LEU A 273 6.49 17.72 22.86
N VAL A 274 6.47 18.95 22.38
CA VAL A 274 5.94 19.30 21.05
C VAL A 274 6.71 18.63 19.94
N VAL A 275 8.05 18.66 19.97
CA VAL A 275 8.88 17.99 18.96
C VAL A 275 8.66 16.49 18.98
N GLU A 276 8.63 15.87 20.15
CA GLU A 276 8.35 14.45 20.29
C GLU A 276 6.94 14.10 19.80
N GLY A 277 5.92 14.92 20.10
CA GLY A 277 4.55 14.73 19.62
C GLY A 277 4.46 14.81 18.09
N LYS A 278 5.17 15.77 17.48
CA LYS A 278 5.26 15.88 16.01
C LYS A 278 5.92 14.67 15.37
N ASN A 279 6.96 14.11 15.99
CA ASN A 279 7.61 12.91 15.50
C ASN A 279 6.67 11.67 15.52
N GLU A 280 5.88 11.51 16.60
CA GLU A 280 4.89 10.43 16.66
C GLU A 280 3.78 10.61 15.61
N LEU A 281 3.34 11.85 15.40
CA LEU A 281 2.35 12.16 14.37
C LEU A 281 2.87 11.88 12.97
N GLU A 282 4.14 12.15 12.68
CA GLU A 282 4.73 11.84 11.38
C GLU A 282 4.83 10.33 11.12
N LYS A 283 5.18 9.53 12.14
CA LYS A 283 5.11 8.05 12.06
C LYS A 283 3.70 7.58 11.69
N MET A 284 2.66 8.16 12.30
CA MET A 284 1.27 7.84 11.96
C MET A 284 0.96 8.24 10.51
N ARG A 285 1.44 9.40 10.07
CA ARG A 285 1.20 9.91 8.73
C ARG A 285 1.83 9.05 7.63
N GLU A 286 3.00 8.49 7.86
CA GLU A 286 3.63 7.54 6.94
C GLU A 286 2.78 6.26 6.78
N GLN A 287 2.18 5.78 7.86
CA GLN A 287 1.38 4.55 7.83
C GLN A 287 -0.03 4.75 7.25
N ILE A 288 -0.62 5.96 7.37
CA ILE A 288 -1.97 6.21 6.88
C ILE A 288 -2.07 6.11 5.34
N MET A 289 -0.97 6.35 4.63
CA MET A 289 -0.91 6.21 3.18
C MET A 289 -1.11 4.77 2.71
N ASN A 290 -1.02 3.78 3.60
CA ASN A 290 -1.22 2.36 3.33
C ASN A 290 -2.64 1.88 3.68
N ILE A 291 -3.57 2.77 4.02
CA ILE A 291 -4.93 2.45 4.47
C ILE A 291 -5.97 2.81 3.40
N GLU A 292 -6.90 1.88 3.22
CA GLU A 292 -8.10 2.01 2.39
C GLU A 292 -9.30 2.44 3.22
#